data_2ed70b2af8658f8091e495f489a974ee
#
_entry.id   2ed70b2af8658f8091e495f489a974ee
#
_cell.length_a   1.000
_cell.length_b   1.000
_cell.length_c   1.000
_cell.angle_alpha   90.00
_cell.angle_beta   90.00
_cell.angle_gamma   90.00
#
_symmetry.space_group_name_H-M   'P 1'
#
loop_
_entity.id
_entity.type
_entity.pdbx_description
1 polymer ?
#
loop_
_entity_poly.entity_id
_entity_poly.type
_entity_poly.pdbx_seq_one_letter_code
_entity_poly.pdbx_strand_id
1 'polypeptide(L)'
;MRAILCHLSAFKRVIFGLLLLATCCIAIALIAPSYHLKPPTEPPDIVNDAARLNRTRVRKVIHPTTENEIRAAVLEATADGVKVTIAGKRHSMGGQTLFRDAIVLDMLRFNKIISLDETRKILTLQSGATWNDVQQFLNPHGLAVLAMQGPNVFTVGGSMSVNAHGWDIRHGPVGASVEWFRLLLADGSTRRCSREENSDLFHLVLGGYGLLGIILDVGLRVTDNAAYVATVSEVDFAQLPEYFENQVRSDPAMELAEADLSISPGSLLREAIAIAYTRQPGDTRRTDALWAEEHRLRDGYFFDLSRQYGWGKRLRWALQKRLEYPAVNAVRTRNNIFRSPIGRIQYYSPKDTDILQEYFIPPRNLSEFVNGLRDIVEKRRVNLLDATVRYIEINNDAFLNYSGQLALSVVLYLNVKTSPSDLMENSETTREIIDLALHCEGTFYLPYVLDYDKSQLSRGYPMASAFFAAKKRYDPSEVFLNQFYSKYSN
;
A
#
# COMPACT_ATOMS: atom_id res chain seq x y z
N MET A 1 32.99 -0.04 61.34
CA MET A 1 32.03 -1.02 60.84
C MET A 1 30.94 -0.39 59.98
N ARG A 2 30.26 0.71 60.32
CA ARG A 2 29.22 1.38 59.49
C ARG A 2 29.74 1.91 58.15
N ALA A 3 30.95 2.47 58.06
CA ALA A 3 31.52 2.98 56.81
C ALA A 3 31.82 1.85 55.80
N ILE A 4 32.29 0.70 56.25
CA ILE A 4 32.58 -0.47 55.39
C ILE A 4 31.28 -1.05 54.80
N LEU A 5 30.19 -1.09 55.56
CA LEU A 5 28.87 -1.55 55.09
C LEU A 5 28.26 -0.58 54.06
N CYS A 6 28.49 0.73 54.20
CA CYS A 6 28.02 1.72 53.26
C CYS A 6 28.77 1.64 51.91
N HIS A 7 30.08 1.41 51.92
CA HIS A 7 30.89 1.19 50.73
C HIS A 7 30.54 -0.11 50.01
N LEU A 8 30.22 -1.20 50.72
CA LEU A 8 29.78 -2.46 50.16
C LEU A 8 28.38 -2.34 49.46
N SER A 9 27.49 -1.52 50.01
CA SER A 9 26.16 -1.28 49.38
C SER A 9 26.26 -0.40 48.13
N ALA A 10 27.13 0.62 48.14
CA ALA A 10 27.40 1.46 46.97
C ALA A 10 28.08 0.66 45.84
N PHE A 11 29.07 -0.18 46.18
CA PHE A 11 29.75 -1.07 45.24
C PHE A 11 28.80 -2.08 44.58
N LYS A 12 27.89 -2.70 45.35
CA LYS A 12 26.84 -3.59 44.81
C LYS A 12 25.89 -2.87 43.84
N ARG A 13 25.49 -1.63 44.12
CA ARG A 13 24.64 -0.82 43.22
C ARG A 13 25.36 -0.45 41.92
N VAL A 14 26.66 -0.12 41.99
CA VAL A 14 27.48 0.17 40.81
C VAL A 14 27.62 -1.07 39.93
N ILE A 15 27.92 -2.25 40.52
CA ILE A 15 28.02 -3.51 39.80
C ILE A 15 26.66 -3.87 39.15
N PHE A 16 25.55 -3.72 39.87
CA PHE A 16 24.21 -3.99 39.33
C PHE A 16 23.89 -3.03 38.18
N GLY A 17 24.22 -1.75 38.30
CA GLY A 17 24.06 -0.76 37.22
C GLY A 17 24.89 -1.10 35.96
N LEU A 18 26.14 -1.52 36.15
CA LEU A 18 27.02 -1.94 35.05
C LEU A 18 26.56 -3.22 34.38
N LEU A 19 26.05 -4.21 35.13
CA LEU A 19 25.47 -5.43 34.59
C LEU A 19 24.19 -5.14 33.83
N LEU A 20 23.32 -4.26 34.34
CA LEU A 20 22.12 -3.85 33.64
C LEU A 20 22.44 -3.11 32.32
N LEU A 21 23.42 -2.19 32.37
CA LEU A 21 23.89 -1.48 31.19
C LEU A 21 24.50 -2.44 30.16
N ALA A 22 25.35 -3.38 30.60
CA ALA A 22 25.93 -4.41 29.71
C ALA A 22 24.85 -5.29 29.10
N THR A 23 23.86 -5.70 29.88
CA THR A 23 22.73 -6.50 29.39
C THR A 23 21.89 -5.70 28.35
N CYS A 24 21.64 -4.42 28.62
CA CYS A 24 20.96 -3.54 27.65
C CYS A 24 21.79 -3.34 26.38
N CYS A 25 23.10 -3.13 26.48
CA CYS A 25 23.99 -2.99 25.32
C CYS A 25 24.07 -4.29 24.51
N ILE A 26 24.12 -5.45 25.14
CA ILE A 26 24.07 -6.76 24.46
C ILE A 26 22.72 -6.96 23.79
N ALA A 27 21.62 -6.64 24.46
CA ALA A 27 20.28 -6.73 23.87
C ALA A 27 20.15 -5.80 22.64
N ILE A 28 20.63 -4.55 22.75
CA ILE A 28 20.66 -3.60 21.63
C ILE A 28 21.54 -4.13 20.50
N ALA A 29 22.73 -4.65 20.80
CA ALA A 29 23.67 -5.19 19.81
C ALA A 29 23.13 -6.44 19.09
N LEU A 30 22.34 -7.27 19.76
CA LEU A 30 21.70 -8.45 19.16
C LEU A 30 20.52 -8.08 18.24
N ILE A 31 19.87 -6.94 18.48
CA ILE A 31 18.66 -6.49 17.74
C ILE A 31 19.02 -5.51 16.62
N ALA A 32 20.06 -4.68 16.83
CA ALA A 32 20.49 -3.66 15.88
C ALA A 32 20.97 -4.16 14.49
N PRO A 33 21.57 -5.34 14.31
CA PRO A 33 22.10 -5.76 13.02
C PRO A 33 21.04 -5.96 11.92
N SER A 34 19.82 -6.35 12.27
CA SER A 34 18.77 -6.56 11.28
C SER A 34 18.25 -5.26 10.64
N TYR A 35 18.34 -4.15 11.36
CA TYR A 35 17.80 -2.86 10.93
C TYR A 35 18.68 -2.14 9.90
N HIS A 36 19.98 -2.45 9.85
CA HIS A 36 20.96 -1.77 8.98
C HIS A 36 21.36 -2.58 7.74
N LEU A 37 20.78 -3.76 7.53
CA LEU A 37 21.07 -4.54 6.33
C LEU A 37 20.52 -3.81 5.12
N LYS A 38 21.42 -3.49 4.18
CA LYS A 38 21.03 -3.01 2.87
C LYS A 38 20.88 -4.20 1.94
N PRO A 39 19.89 -4.17 1.05
CA PRO A 39 19.80 -5.19 0.02
C PRO A 39 21.10 -5.21 -0.82
N PRO A 40 21.55 -6.38 -1.30
CA PRO A 40 22.66 -6.46 -2.23
C PRO A 40 22.34 -5.66 -3.49
N THR A 41 23.36 -5.06 -4.07
CA THR A 41 23.25 -4.43 -5.39
C THR A 41 23.00 -5.52 -6.41
N GLU A 42 21.87 -5.45 -7.09
CA GLU A 42 21.55 -6.38 -8.17
C GLU A 42 22.28 -5.98 -9.45
N PRO A 43 22.64 -6.95 -10.32
CA PRO A 43 23.08 -6.67 -11.69
C PRO A 43 22.04 -5.82 -12.44
N PRO A 44 22.45 -5.01 -13.44
CA PRO A 44 21.55 -4.09 -14.13
C PRO A 44 20.44 -4.78 -14.94
N ASP A 45 20.61 -6.06 -15.27
CA ASP A 45 19.62 -6.91 -15.94
C ASP A 45 18.73 -7.71 -14.96
N ILE A 46 18.92 -7.51 -13.66
CA ILE A 46 18.10 -8.15 -12.63
C ILE A 46 17.22 -7.10 -11.95
N VAL A 47 15.93 -7.34 -11.95
CA VAL A 47 14.94 -6.50 -11.25
C VAL A 47 14.11 -7.33 -10.27
N ASN A 48 13.56 -6.66 -9.25
CA ASN A 48 12.71 -7.28 -8.25
C ASN A 48 11.60 -6.32 -7.85
N ASP A 49 10.59 -6.81 -7.15
CA ASP A 49 9.55 -6.00 -6.51
C ASP A 49 9.81 -5.78 -5.02
N ALA A 50 8.86 -5.12 -4.35
CA ALA A 50 8.99 -4.76 -2.94
C ALA A 50 9.13 -5.97 -2.01
N ALA A 51 8.43 -7.08 -2.29
CA ALA A 51 8.52 -8.31 -1.52
C ALA A 51 9.83 -9.08 -1.72
N ARG A 52 10.58 -8.77 -2.79
CA ARG A 52 11.82 -9.45 -3.18
C ARG A 52 11.68 -10.95 -3.45
N LEU A 53 10.47 -11.40 -3.73
CA LEU A 53 10.15 -12.78 -4.04
C LEU A 53 10.17 -13.07 -5.55
N ASN A 54 10.20 -12.02 -6.39
CA ASN A 54 10.06 -12.10 -7.84
C ASN A 54 11.32 -11.65 -8.60
N ARG A 55 12.51 -12.08 -8.12
CA ARG A 55 13.79 -11.77 -8.77
C ARG A 55 13.77 -12.22 -10.23
N THR A 56 13.81 -11.28 -11.17
CA THR A 56 13.57 -11.53 -12.60
C THR A 56 14.70 -10.95 -13.45
N ARG A 57 15.26 -11.77 -14.36
CA ARG A 57 16.15 -11.29 -15.40
C ARG A 57 15.34 -10.62 -16.50
N VAL A 58 15.77 -9.42 -16.90
CA VAL A 58 15.15 -8.61 -17.95
C VAL A 58 16.13 -8.32 -19.07
N ARG A 59 15.64 -7.99 -20.26
CA ARG A 59 16.50 -7.65 -21.41
C ARG A 59 17.23 -6.32 -21.19
N LYS A 60 16.49 -5.30 -20.75
CA LYS A 60 17.02 -3.98 -20.37
C LYS A 60 16.00 -3.20 -19.56
N VAL A 61 16.48 -2.21 -18.81
CA VAL A 61 15.65 -1.21 -18.14
C VAL A 61 15.85 0.12 -18.86
N ILE A 62 14.75 0.76 -19.26
CA ILE A 62 14.75 2.08 -19.90
C ILE A 62 14.11 3.06 -18.91
N HIS A 63 14.71 4.25 -18.75
CA HIS A 63 14.21 5.34 -17.91
C HIS A 63 13.79 6.52 -18.80
N PRO A 64 12.61 6.47 -19.45
CA PRO A 64 12.20 7.50 -20.39
C PRO A 64 11.90 8.83 -19.67
N THR A 65 12.17 9.93 -20.37
CA THR A 65 11.88 11.30 -19.94
C THR A 65 10.86 11.98 -20.87
N THR A 66 10.64 11.38 -22.04
CA THR A 66 9.75 11.91 -23.09
C THR A 66 8.81 10.84 -23.63
N GLU A 67 7.65 11.27 -24.15
CA GLU A 67 6.69 10.40 -24.81
C GLU A 67 7.31 9.68 -26.03
N ASN A 68 8.19 10.36 -26.77
CA ASN A 68 8.86 9.78 -27.94
C ASN A 68 9.77 8.61 -27.57
N GLU A 69 10.49 8.70 -26.43
CA GLU A 69 11.31 7.60 -25.91
C GLU A 69 10.45 6.39 -25.51
N ILE A 70 9.29 6.64 -24.88
CA ILE A 70 8.33 5.58 -24.51
C ILE A 70 7.80 4.89 -25.78
N ARG A 71 7.35 5.69 -26.75
CA ARG A 71 6.80 5.19 -28.03
C ARG A 71 7.83 4.40 -28.80
N ALA A 72 9.07 4.90 -28.91
CA ALA A 72 10.16 4.21 -29.60
C ALA A 72 10.45 2.85 -28.95
N ALA A 73 10.48 2.78 -27.62
CA ALA A 73 10.71 1.53 -26.91
C ALA A 73 9.58 0.49 -27.13
N VAL A 74 8.32 0.93 -27.20
CA VAL A 74 7.17 0.04 -27.48
C VAL A 74 7.24 -0.46 -28.92
N LEU A 75 7.50 0.40 -29.89
CA LEU A 75 7.59 0.01 -31.30
C LEU A 75 8.80 -0.90 -31.56
N GLU A 76 9.97 -0.63 -30.95
CA GLU A 76 11.14 -1.53 -30.97
C GLU A 76 10.76 -2.92 -30.43
N ALA A 77 10.13 -2.97 -29.25
CA ALA A 77 9.72 -4.21 -28.63
C ALA A 77 8.72 -4.99 -29.51
N THR A 78 7.77 -4.30 -30.13
CA THR A 78 6.80 -4.89 -31.04
C THR A 78 7.46 -5.48 -32.29
N ALA A 79 8.42 -4.76 -32.89
CA ALA A 79 9.14 -5.22 -34.08
C ALA A 79 10.03 -6.43 -33.75
N ASP A 80 10.66 -6.45 -32.60
CA ASP A 80 11.54 -7.53 -32.14
C ASP A 80 10.80 -8.73 -31.53
N GLY A 81 9.48 -8.65 -31.35
CA GLY A 81 8.67 -9.67 -30.64
C GLY A 81 9.00 -9.76 -29.14
N VAL A 82 9.58 -8.71 -28.55
CA VAL A 82 9.95 -8.64 -27.14
C VAL A 82 8.79 -8.08 -26.33
N LYS A 83 8.65 -8.53 -25.08
CA LYS A 83 7.61 -8.04 -24.18
C LYS A 83 8.04 -6.78 -23.45
N VAL A 84 7.06 -5.98 -23.05
CA VAL A 84 7.24 -4.74 -22.27
C VAL A 84 6.53 -4.86 -20.94
N THR A 85 7.21 -4.47 -19.87
CA THR A 85 6.61 -4.26 -18.56
C THR A 85 6.77 -2.80 -18.14
N ILE A 86 5.82 -2.31 -17.34
CA ILE A 86 5.78 -0.91 -16.91
C ILE A 86 5.98 -0.87 -15.39
N ALA A 87 6.88 -0.02 -14.94
CA ALA A 87 7.21 0.10 -13.52
C ALA A 87 7.19 1.55 -13.04
N GLY A 88 6.59 1.78 -11.88
CA GLY A 88 6.82 2.94 -11.03
C GLY A 88 7.80 2.56 -9.90
N LYS A 89 7.38 2.68 -8.65
CA LYS A 89 8.17 2.31 -7.46
C LYS A 89 8.24 0.79 -7.19
N ARG A 90 7.61 -0.06 -8.00
CA ARG A 90 7.61 -1.54 -7.88
C ARG A 90 7.12 -2.06 -6.52
N HIS A 91 6.09 -1.42 -5.96
CA HIS A 91 5.52 -1.83 -4.66
C HIS A 91 4.47 -2.95 -4.77
N SER A 92 4.04 -3.33 -5.95
CA SER A 92 3.32 -4.58 -6.16
C SER A 92 4.23 -5.75 -5.80
N MET A 93 3.66 -6.83 -5.24
CA MET A 93 4.42 -7.94 -4.64
C MET A 93 4.25 -9.27 -5.39
N GLY A 94 3.54 -9.27 -6.51
CA GLY A 94 3.28 -10.46 -7.33
C GLY A 94 3.87 -10.37 -8.74
N GLY A 95 4.92 -9.58 -8.96
CA GLY A 95 5.54 -9.45 -10.26
C GLY A 95 4.69 -8.75 -11.33
N GLN A 96 3.71 -7.92 -10.93
CA GLN A 96 2.87 -7.15 -11.87
C GLN A 96 3.66 -6.13 -12.70
N THR A 97 4.91 -5.83 -12.33
CA THR A 97 5.84 -4.97 -13.07
C THR A 97 6.99 -5.74 -13.70
N LEU A 98 6.93 -7.08 -13.71
CA LEU A 98 8.04 -7.95 -14.05
C LEU A 98 7.61 -9.03 -15.05
N PHE A 99 8.47 -9.27 -16.05
CA PHE A 99 8.38 -10.40 -16.94
C PHE A 99 9.79 -10.77 -17.45
N ARG A 100 10.07 -12.08 -17.56
CA ARG A 100 11.40 -12.56 -17.99
C ARG A 100 11.74 -12.09 -19.40
N ASP A 101 13.00 -11.63 -19.57
CA ASP A 101 13.57 -11.17 -20.83
C ASP A 101 12.79 -10.01 -21.51
N ALA A 102 11.93 -9.32 -20.75
CA ALA A 102 11.19 -8.15 -21.21
C ALA A 102 12.04 -6.86 -21.16
N ILE A 103 11.60 -5.85 -21.88
CA ILE A 103 12.03 -4.46 -21.65
C ILE A 103 11.19 -3.89 -20.51
N VAL A 104 11.84 -3.37 -19.46
CA VAL A 104 11.18 -2.67 -18.37
C VAL A 104 11.22 -1.17 -18.64
N LEU A 105 10.06 -0.54 -18.73
CA LEU A 105 9.93 0.92 -18.75
C LEU A 105 9.76 1.44 -17.32
N ASP A 106 10.83 2.00 -16.76
CA ASP A 106 10.83 2.64 -15.45
C ASP A 106 10.40 4.10 -15.60
N MET A 107 9.15 4.39 -15.27
CA MET A 107 8.49 5.67 -15.53
C MET A 107 8.89 6.79 -14.56
N LEU A 108 9.76 6.55 -13.57
CA LEU A 108 10.08 7.52 -12.53
C LEU A 108 10.65 8.85 -13.04
N ARG A 109 11.24 8.87 -14.23
CA ARG A 109 11.77 10.10 -14.86
C ARG A 109 10.75 10.79 -15.77
N PHE A 110 9.62 10.17 -16.06
CA PHE A 110 8.51 10.75 -16.80
C PHE A 110 7.50 11.36 -15.81
N ASN A 111 7.88 12.45 -15.14
CA ASN A 111 7.26 12.91 -13.89
C ASN A 111 6.91 14.41 -13.83
N LYS A 112 6.78 15.08 -14.97
CA LYS A 112 6.47 16.53 -14.98
C LYS A 112 5.06 16.80 -14.49
N ILE A 113 4.91 17.84 -13.65
CA ILE A 113 3.64 18.52 -13.44
C ILE A 113 3.44 19.46 -14.63
N ILE A 114 2.32 19.35 -15.34
CA ILE A 114 2.09 20.04 -16.62
C ILE A 114 1.31 21.34 -16.40
N SER A 115 0.16 21.27 -15.72
CA SER A 115 -0.68 22.43 -15.47
C SER A 115 -1.64 22.21 -14.31
N LEU A 116 -2.11 23.28 -13.71
CA LEU A 116 -3.16 23.30 -12.69
C LEU A 116 -4.27 24.26 -13.13
N ASP A 117 -5.48 23.75 -13.27
CA ASP A 117 -6.69 24.55 -13.36
C ASP A 117 -7.29 24.68 -11.93
N GLU A 118 -6.98 25.78 -11.27
CA GLU A 118 -7.45 26.03 -9.89
C GLU A 118 -8.97 26.21 -9.80
N THR A 119 -9.61 26.70 -10.87
CA THR A 119 -11.06 26.93 -10.91
C THR A 119 -11.81 25.61 -10.97
N ARG A 120 -11.37 24.69 -11.82
CA ARG A 120 -11.94 23.36 -11.97
C ARG A 120 -11.34 22.34 -10.99
N LYS A 121 -10.28 22.73 -10.27
CA LYS A 121 -9.48 21.87 -9.39
C LYS A 121 -8.99 20.63 -10.12
N ILE A 122 -8.41 20.79 -11.30
CA ILE A 122 -7.85 19.69 -12.10
C ILE A 122 -6.34 19.93 -12.26
N LEU A 123 -5.55 18.97 -11.77
CA LEU A 123 -4.12 18.90 -11.97
C LEU A 123 -3.80 17.99 -13.15
N THR A 124 -3.04 18.48 -14.12
CA THR A 124 -2.51 17.67 -15.23
C THR A 124 -1.05 17.34 -14.98
N LEU A 125 -0.67 16.09 -15.06
CA LEU A 125 0.67 15.60 -14.76
C LEU A 125 1.03 14.33 -15.54
N GLN A 126 2.32 14.03 -15.64
CA GLN A 126 2.84 12.78 -16.19
C GLN A 126 2.75 11.63 -15.16
N SER A 127 2.48 10.42 -15.63
CA SER A 127 2.17 9.25 -14.81
C SER A 127 3.29 8.80 -13.85
N GLY A 128 4.53 9.15 -14.14
CA GLY A 128 5.69 8.84 -13.28
C GLY A 128 5.88 9.79 -12.10
N ALA A 129 5.13 10.90 -12.02
CA ALA A 129 5.14 11.77 -10.85
C ALA A 129 4.69 11.01 -9.60
N THR A 130 5.39 11.22 -8.48
CA THR A 130 5.01 10.62 -7.19
C THR A 130 3.95 11.48 -6.50
N TRP A 131 3.21 10.88 -5.58
CA TRP A 131 2.28 11.66 -4.74
C TRP A 131 3.00 12.73 -3.92
N ASN A 132 4.27 12.49 -3.55
CA ASN A 132 5.10 13.52 -2.91
C ASN A 132 5.34 14.74 -3.83
N ASP A 133 5.65 14.49 -5.12
CA ASP A 133 5.81 15.58 -6.10
C ASP A 133 4.49 16.37 -6.26
N VAL A 134 3.37 15.64 -6.31
CA VAL A 134 2.02 16.24 -6.37
C VAL A 134 1.71 17.07 -5.12
N GLN A 135 1.98 16.55 -3.92
CA GLN A 135 1.76 17.28 -2.66
C GLN A 135 2.65 18.53 -2.56
N GLN A 136 3.93 18.44 -2.94
CA GLN A 136 4.84 19.57 -2.95
C GLN A 136 4.38 20.66 -3.91
N PHE A 137 3.84 20.29 -5.07
CA PHE A 137 3.30 21.24 -6.02
C PHE A 137 1.98 21.87 -5.56
N LEU A 138 1.03 21.08 -5.04
CA LEU A 138 -0.30 21.55 -4.66
C LEU A 138 -0.31 22.40 -3.37
N ASN A 139 0.61 22.12 -2.44
CA ASN A 139 0.59 22.72 -1.10
C ASN A 139 0.68 24.27 -1.11
N PRO A 140 1.57 24.90 -1.91
CA PRO A 140 1.60 26.37 -2.02
C PRO A 140 0.31 26.99 -2.59
N HIS A 141 -0.48 26.20 -3.33
CA HIS A 141 -1.78 26.62 -3.86
C HIS A 141 -2.94 26.41 -2.87
N GLY A 142 -2.66 25.90 -1.65
CA GLY A 142 -3.69 25.53 -0.68
C GLY A 142 -4.57 24.37 -1.14
N LEU A 143 -4.05 23.52 -2.02
CA LEU A 143 -4.73 22.36 -2.58
C LEU A 143 -4.09 21.06 -2.12
N ALA A 144 -4.84 19.97 -2.18
CA ALA A 144 -4.44 18.62 -1.76
C ALA A 144 -4.96 17.55 -2.71
N VAL A 145 -4.35 16.38 -2.67
CA VAL A 145 -4.83 15.18 -3.36
C VAL A 145 -6.20 14.77 -2.81
N LEU A 146 -7.12 14.39 -3.70
CA LEU A 146 -8.46 13.93 -3.32
C LEU A 146 -8.43 12.52 -2.75
N ALA A 147 -7.83 11.57 -3.45
CA ALA A 147 -7.70 10.17 -3.02
C ALA A 147 -6.30 9.64 -3.35
N MET A 148 -5.64 9.03 -2.37
CA MET A 148 -4.36 8.34 -2.52
C MET A 148 -4.18 7.33 -1.37
N GLN A 149 -3.29 6.36 -1.56
CA GLN A 149 -2.85 5.49 -0.47
C GLN A 149 -1.95 6.24 0.53
N GLY A 150 -1.76 5.68 1.73
CA GLY A 150 -1.01 6.32 2.81
C GLY A 150 0.41 6.78 2.44
N PRO A 151 1.34 5.92 1.98
CA PRO A 151 2.68 6.35 1.58
C PRO A 151 2.67 7.16 0.28
N ASN A 152 3.31 8.34 0.29
CA ASN A 152 3.31 9.28 -0.84
C ASN A 152 4.45 9.06 -1.86
N VAL A 153 5.27 8.06 -1.67
CA VAL A 153 6.41 7.75 -2.56
C VAL A 153 6.00 7.05 -3.87
N PHE A 154 4.76 6.55 -3.97
CA PHE A 154 4.28 5.84 -5.15
C PHE A 154 3.99 6.80 -6.30
N THR A 155 4.12 6.30 -7.53
CA THR A 155 3.77 7.06 -8.71
C THR A 155 2.25 7.09 -8.94
N VAL A 156 1.75 8.19 -9.49
CA VAL A 156 0.33 8.34 -9.83
C VAL A 156 -0.11 7.24 -10.80
N GLY A 157 0.63 6.99 -11.88
CA GLY A 157 0.30 5.94 -12.84
C GLY A 157 0.32 4.54 -12.24
N GLY A 158 1.25 4.26 -11.31
CA GLY A 158 1.27 3.00 -10.56
C GLY A 158 0.04 2.84 -9.67
N SER A 159 -0.36 3.89 -8.95
CA SER A 159 -1.56 3.89 -8.11
C SER A 159 -2.85 3.72 -8.92
N MET A 160 -2.95 4.35 -10.10
CA MET A 160 -4.06 4.13 -11.05
C MET A 160 -4.09 2.69 -11.56
N SER A 161 -2.91 2.12 -11.90
CA SER A 161 -2.80 0.77 -12.45
C SER A 161 -3.24 -0.33 -11.47
N VAL A 162 -3.24 -0.06 -10.17
CA VAL A 162 -3.76 -0.97 -9.14
C VAL A 162 -5.08 -0.47 -8.54
N ASN A 163 -5.57 0.70 -8.99
CA ASN A 163 -6.71 1.41 -8.41
C ASN A 163 -6.58 1.51 -6.88
N ALA A 164 -5.48 2.09 -6.42
CA ALA A 164 -5.15 2.18 -5.00
C ALA A 164 -6.22 2.96 -4.21
N HIS A 165 -6.34 2.66 -2.93
CA HIS A 165 -7.21 3.39 -2.00
C HIS A 165 -6.45 3.79 -0.74
N GLY A 166 -7.05 4.64 0.08
CA GLY A 166 -6.45 5.17 1.31
C GLY A 166 -7.45 5.32 2.45
N TRP A 167 -7.40 6.46 3.11
CA TRP A 167 -8.22 6.78 4.29
C TRP A 167 -9.46 7.62 3.96
N ASP A 168 -9.60 8.05 2.71
CA ASP A 168 -10.77 8.82 2.29
C ASP A 168 -12.01 7.91 2.25
N ILE A 169 -13.00 8.26 3.05
CA ILE A 169 -14.25 7.51 3.18
C ILE A 169 -15.39 8.07 2.31
N ARG A 170 -15.10 9.15 1.54
CA ARG A 170 -16.11 9.85 0.76
C ARG A 170 -15.98 9.66 -0.74
N HIS A 171 -14.74 9.48 -1.21
CA HIS A 171 -14.44 9.52 -2.64
C HIS A 171 -13.99 8.18 -3.21
N GLY A 172 -13.71 7.19 -2.34
CA GLY A 172 -13.31 5.85 -2.76
C GLY A 172 -11.86 5.76 -3.29
N PRO A 173 -11.58 4.80 -4.20
CA PRO A 173 -10.26 4.59 -4.76
C PRO A 173 -9.75 5.74 -5.62
N VAL A 174 -8.44 5.70 -5.97
CA VAL A 174 -7.77 6.70 -6.81
C VAL A 174 -8.50 6.94 -8.14
N GLY A 175 -9.07 5.88 -8.75
CA GLY A 175 -9.86 5.99 -9.97
C GLY A 175 -10.97 7.02 -9.90
N ALA A 176 -11.60 7.19 -8.73
CA ALA A 176 -12.65 8.20 -8.52
C ALA A 176 -12.17 9.65 -8.73
N SER A 177 -10.86 9.92 -8.51
CA SER A 177 -10.25 11.23 -8.73
C SER A 177 -9.76 11.46 -10.17
N VAL A 178 -9.73 10.42 -11.01
CA VAL A 178 -9.27 10.51 -12.40
C VAL A 178 -10.38 11.05 -13.30
N GLU A 179 -10.13 12.20 -13.93
CA GLU A 179 -11.03 12.78 -14.92
C GLU A 179 -10.77 12.18 -16.32
N TRP A 180 -9.53 12.09 -16.69
CA TRP A 180 -9.07 11.51 -17.96
C TRP A 180 -7.59 11.15 -17.88
N PHE A 181 -7.16 10.33 -18.83
CA PHE A 181 -5.73 10.09 -19.09
C PHE A 181 -5.49 9.87 -20.58
N ARG A 182 -4.21 10.05 -21.02
CA ARG A 182 -3.76 9.60 -22.33
C ARG A 182 -3.05 8.26 -22.19
N LEU A 183 -3.41 7.32 -23.06
CA LEU A 183 -2.90 5.95 -23.06
C LEU A 183 -2.15 5.68 -24.36
N LEU A 184 -0.89 5.27 -24.29
CA LEU A 184 -0.12 4.76 -25.41
C LEU A 184 -0.38 3.26 -25.57
N LEU A 185 -0.90 2.84 -26.72
CA LEU A 185 -1.19 1.45 -27.05
C LEU A 185 0.01 0.73 -27.66
N ALA A 186 -0.09 -0.60 -27.82
CA ALA A 186 0.96 -1.45 -28.37
C ALA A 186 1.33 -1.14 -29.83
N ASP A 187 0.40 -0.58 -30.60
CA ASP A 187 0.63 -0.12 -31.97
C ASP A 187 1.31 1.26 -32.08
N GLY A 188 1.66 1.87 -30.93
CA GLY A 188 2.23 3.21 -30.83
C GLY A 188 1.20 4.34 -30.97
N SER A 189 -0.07 4.07 -31.16
CA SER A 189 -1.12 5.10 -31.17
C SER A 189 -1.43 5.56 -29.75
N THR A 190 -1.94 6.80 -29.62
CA THR A 190 -2.35 7.35 -28.33
C THR A 190 -3.85 7.59 -28.31
N ARG A 191 -4.53 7.21 -27.22
CA ARG A 191 -5.95 7.44 -26.98
C ARG A 191 -6.13 8.30 -25.74
N ARG A 192 -7.05 9.26 -25.81
CA ARG A 192 -7.56 9.93 -24.62
C ARG A 192 -8.71 9.07 -24.07
N CYS A 193 -8.68 8.79 -22.79
CA CYS A 193 -9.66 7.95 -22.10
C CYS A 193 -10.29 8.73 -20.94
N SER A 194 -11.60 8.70 -20.85
CA SER A 194 -12.41 9.25 -19.77
C SER A 194 -13.67 8.38 -19.61
N ARG A 195 -14.55 8.75 -18.68
CA ARG A 195 -15.85 8.07 -18.55
C ARG A 195 -16.74 8.22 -19.78
N GLU A 196 -16.51 9.26 -20.61
CA GLU A 196 -17.29 9.58 -21.83
C GLU A 196 -16.55 9.22 -23.12
N GLU A 197 -15.21 9.29 -23.12
CA GLU A 197 -14.37 9.08 -24.31
C GLU A 197 -13.50 7.84 -24.13
N ASN A 198 -13.58 6.86 -25.04
CA ASN A 198 -12.91 5.55 -24.92
C ASN A 198 -13.17 4.91 -23.52
N SER A 199 -14.42 4.95 -23.11
CA SER A 199 -14.88 4.58 -21.76
C SER A 199 -14.51 3.16 -21.37
N ASP A 200 -14.59 2.20 -22.28
CA ASP A 200 -14.17 0.82 -22.02
C ASP A 200 -12.67 0.72 -21.69
N LEU A 201 -11.80 1.46 -22.41
CA LEU A 201 -10.38 1.55 -22.07
C LEU A 201 -10.16 2.25 -20.72
N PHE A 202 -10.96 3.29 -20.41
CA PHE A 202 -10.88 3.95 -19.11
C PHE A 202 -11.07 2.96 -17.96
N HIS A 203 -12.13 2.16 -18.02
CA HIS A 203 -12.43 1.18 -16.98
C HIS A 203 -11.44 -0.02 -16.97
N LEU A 204 -10.95 -0.45 -18.13
CA LEU A 204 -9.98 -1.54 -18.25
C LEU A 204 -8.58 -1.16 -17.71
N VAL A 205 -8.17 0.09 -17.84
CA VAL A 205 -6.82 0.57 -17.45
C VAL A 205 -6.73 0.86 -15.97
N LEU A 206 -7.81 1.38 -15.37
CA LEU A 206 -7.90 1.54 -13.91
C LEU A 206 -7.94 0.16 -13.25
N GLY A 207 -6.93 -0.15 -12.42
CA GLY A 207 -6.77 -1.49 -11.88
C GLY A 207 -6.40 -2.56 -12.93
N GLY A 208 -5.87 -2.14 -14.10
CA GLY A 208 -5.50 -3.02 -15.23
C GLY A 208 -4.02 -3.46 -15.25
N TYR A 209 -3.26 -3.14 -14.22
CA TYR A 209 -1.88 -3.61 -13.99
C TYR A 209 -0.91 -3.35 -15.15
N GLY A 210 -1.13 -2.27 -15.93
CA GLY A 210 -0.29 -1.91 -17.07
C GLY A 210 -0.41 -2.82 -18.28
N LEU A 211 -1.45 -3.66 -18.37
CA LEU A 211 -1.62 -4.67 -19.42
C LEU A 211 -2.23 -4.13 -20.71
N LEU A 212 -2.90 -2.99 -20.69
CA LEU A 212 -3.62 -2.42 -21.83
C LEU A 212 -2.83 -1.33 -22.56
N GLY A 213 -1.78 -0.81 -21.96
CA GLY A 213 -1.00 0.31 -22.47
C GLY A 213 -0.28 1.09 -21.39
N ILE A 214 0.39 2.15 -21.79
CA ILE A 214 1.17 3.02 -20.92
C ILE A 214 0.42 4.32 -20.68
N ILE A 215 0.05 4.60 -19.44
CA ILE A 215 -0.52 5.88 -19.05
C ILE A 215 0.56 6.96 -19.21
N LEU A 216 0.29 7.97 -20.04
CA LEU A 216 1.18 9.10 -20.26
C LEU A 216 0.84 10.24 -19.30
N ASP A 217 -0.17 11.03 -19.61
CA ASP A 217 -0.62 12.14 -18.80
C ASP A 217 -1.97 11.83 -18.18
N VAL A 218 -2.23 12.46 -17.04
CA VAL A 218 -3.43 12.28 -16.24
C VAL A 218 -4.00 13.63 -15.85
N GLY A 219 -5.31 13.82 -15.99
CA GLY A 219 -6.07 14.86 -15.34
C GLY A 219 -6.67 14.35 -14.04
N LEU A 220 -6.14 14.82 -12.91
CA LEU A 220 -6.58 14.45 -11.56
C LEU A 220 -7.42 15.54 -10.95
N ARG A 221 -8.57 15.19 -10.38
CA ARG A 221 -9.34 16.06 -9.50
C ARG A 221 -8.60 16.19 -8.17
N VAL A 222 -8.44 17.42 -7.71
CA VAL A 222 -7.83 17.80 -6.43
C VAL A 222 -8.84 18.50 -5.54
N THR A 223 -8.54 18.64 -4.25
CA THR A 223 -9.42 19.27 -3.26
C THR A 223 -8.69 20.37 -2.49
N ASP A 224 -9.39 21.09 -1.65
CA ASP A 224 -8.79 22.07 -0.77
C ASP A 224 -7.92 21.37 0.30
N ASN A 225 -6.77 21.97 0.62
CA ASN A 225 -5.91 21.51 1.70
C ASN A 225 -6.43 22.00 3.05
N ALA A 226 -7.61 21.51 3.43
CA ALA A 226 -8.28 21.92 4.66
C ALA A 226 -7.53 21.43 5.91
N ALA A 227 -7.85 22.04 7.05
CA ALA A 227 -7.43 21.59 8.38
C ALA A 227 -8.38 20.51 8.91
N TYR A 228 -7.82 19.55 9.62
CA TYR A 228 -8.55 18.44 10.26
C TYR A 228 -8.09 18.28 11.70
N VAL A 229 -9.01 17.83 12.55
CA VAL A 229 -8.72 17.35 13.91
C VAL A 229 -9.08 15.88 13.97
N ALA A 230 -8.18 15.08 14.53
CA ALA A 230 -8.42 13.66 14.72
C ALA A 230 -9.17 13.39 16.01
N THR A 231 -10.14 12.47 15.94
CA THR A 231 -10.76 11.80 17.08
C THR A 231 -10.22 10.37 17.12
N VAL A 232 -9.75 9.95 18.29
CA VAL A 232 -9.23 8.59 18.51
C VAL A 232 -10.19 7.87 19.46
N SER A 233 -10.65 6.70 19.07
CA SER A 233 -11.60 5.89 19.82
C SER A 233 -11.10 4.45 19.98
N GLU A 234 -11.11 3.93 21.20
CA GLU A 234 -10.93 2.49 21.43
C GLU A 234 -12.27 1.79 21.15
N VAL A 235 -12.26 0.82 20.25
CA VAL A 235 -13.47 0.12 19.77
C VAL A 235 -13.22 -1.38 19.80
N ASP A 236 -14.20 -2.19 20.16
CA ASP A 236 -14.16 -3.62 19.89
C ASP A 236 -14.24 -3.85 18.37
N PHE A 237 -13.45 -4.77 17.83
CA PHE A 237 -13.44 -5.02 16.38
C PHE A 237 -14.82 -5.34 15.80
N ALA A 238 -15.68 -6.01 16.59
CA ALA A 238 -17.04 -6.37 16.18
C ALA A 238 -17.96 -5.16 16.04
N GLN A 239 -17.63 -4.04 16.69
CA GLN A 239 -18.37 -2.78 16.61
C GLN A 239 -17.83 -1.85 15.50
N LEU A 240 -16.74 -2.17 14.84
CA LEU A 240 -16.19 -1.33 13.77
C LEU A 240 -17.19 -1.04 12.63
N PRO A 241 -17.99 -1.98 12.13
CA PRO A 241 -18.98 -1.68 11.11
C PRO A 241 -19.98 -0.61 11.53
N GLU A 242 -20.51 -0.72 12.76
CA GLU A 242 -21.43 0.26 13.32
C GLU A 242 -20.74 1.60 13.59
N TYR A 243 -19.51 1.59 14.09
CA TYR A 243 -18.72 2.79 14.30
C TYR A 243 -18.50 3.57 13.00
N PHE A 244 -18.06 2.91 11.92
CA PHE A 244 -17.85 3.55 10.63
C PHE A 244 -19.16 4.11 10.05
N GLU A 245 -20.26 3.37 10.11
CA GLU A 245 -21.52 3.79 9.51
C GLU A 245 -22.20 4.90 10.33
N ASN A 246 -22.34 4.70 11.65
CA ASN A 246 -23.17 5.57 12.49
C ASN A 246 -22.42 6.75 13.11
N GLN A 247 -21.10 6.67 13.27
CA GLN A 247 -20.32 7.76 13.87
C GLN A 247 -19.47 8.50 12.85
N VAL A 248 -18.83 7.78 11.92
CA VAL A 248 -17.89 8.39 10.98
C VAL A 248 -18.61 8.85 9.71
N ARG A 249 -19.36 7.96 9.06
CA ARG A 249 -20.01 8.28 7.79
C ARG A 249 -21.22 9.19 7.94
N SER A 250 -21.92 9.11 9.05
CA SER A 250 -23.07 9.98 9.34
C SER A 250 -22.71 11.45 9.51
N ASP A 251 -21.47 11.76 9.94
CA ASP A 251 -20.99 13.14 10.04
C ASP A 251 -20.30 13.56 8.72
N PRO A 252 -20.90 14.45 7.91
CA PRO A 252 -20.32 14.87 6.64
C PRO A 252 -18.97 15.60 6.78
N ALA A 253 -18.63 16.11 7.96
CA ALA A 253 -17.34 16.74 8.23
C ALA A 253 -16.21 15.71 8.47
N MET A 254 -16.54 14.46 8.79
CA MET A 254 -15.58 13.36 8.86
C MET A 254 -15.29 12.82 7.45
N GLU A 255 -14.12 13.09 6.93
CA GLU A 255 -13.74 12.74 5.54
C GLU A 255 -12.70 11.62 5.46
N LEU A 256 -11.89 11.45 6.48
CA LEU A 256 -10.79 10.49 6.51
C LEU A 256 -10.89 9.63 7.77
N ALA A 257 -10.73 8.32 7.64
CA ALA A 257 -10.71 7.41 8.78
C ALA A 257 -9.99 6.09 8.48
N GLU A 258 -9.41 5.51 9.53
CA GLU A 258 -8.91 4.13 9.55
C GLU A 258 -9.02 3.57 10.97
N ALA A 259 -8.84 2.27 11.13
CA ALA A 259 -8.71 1.64 12.43
C ALA A 259 -7.56 0.65 12.44
N ASP A 260 -6.77 0.64 13.51
CA ASP A 260 -5.71 -0.34 13.74
C ASP A 260 -6.23 -1.46 14.64
N LEU A 261 -6.05 -2.71 14.22
CA LEU A 261 -6.36 -3.89 15.03
C LEU A 261 -5.14 -4.32 15.85
N SER A 262 -5.36 -4.75 17.07
CA SER A 262 -4.29 -5.23 17.94
C SER A 262 -3.56 -6.45 17.36
N ILE A 263 -2.23 -6.38 17.29
CA ILE A 263 -1.36 -7.52 17.00
C ILE A 263 -0.75 -8.15 18.26
N SER A 264 -1.11 -7.64 19.43
CA SER A 264 -0.66 -8.16 20.73
C SER A 264 -1.23 -9.57 20.97
N PRO A 265 -0.42 -10.56 21.34
CA PRO A 265 -0.93 -11.93 21.57
C PRO A 265 -2.09 -12.04 22.56
N GLY A 266 -2.20 -11.09 23.51
CA GLY A 266 -3.29 -11.09 24.51
C GLY A 266 -4.63 -10.57 23.98
N SER A 267 -4.60 -9.73 22.95
CA SER A 267 -5.77 -9.07 22.36
C SER A 267 -5.80 -9.15 20.83
N LEU A 268 -5.15 -10.18 20.27
CA LEU A 268 -4.98 -10.35 18.83
C LEU A 268 -6.30 -10.19 18.09
N LEU A 269 -6.37 -9.17 17.22
CA LEU A 269 -7.52 -8.82 16.38
C LEU A 269 -8.86 -8.65 17.15
N ARG A 270 -8.81 -8.39 18.47
CA ARG A 270 -10.01 -8.15 19.31
C ARG A 270 -10.19 -6.69 19.66
N GLU A 271 -9.09 -6.01 19.99
CA GLU A 271 -9.10 -4.57 20.25
C GLU A 271 -8.82 -3.82 18.96
N ALA A 272 -9.49 -2.70 18.76
CA ALA A 272 -9.24 -1.77 17.69
C ALA A 272 -9.07 -0.36 18.22
N ILE A 273 -8.28 0.46 17.50
CA ILE A 273 -8.20 1.90 17.70
C ILE A 273 -8.58 2.55 16.39
N ALA A 274 -9.73 3.21 16.40
CA ALA A 274 -10.21 3.97 15.26
C ALA A 274 -9.72 5.42 15.34
N ILE A 275 -9.29 5.96 14.21
CA ILE A 275 -8.87 7.34 14.03
C ILE A 275 -9.74 7.94 12.93
N ALA A 276 -10.52 8.95 13.27
CA ALA A 276 -11.33 9.69 12.32
C ALA A 276 -10.93 11.16 12.31
N TYR A 277 -10.87 11.77 11.14
CA TYR A 277 -10.45 13.15 10.95
C TYR A 277 -11.64 13.99 10.53
N THR A 278 -11.99 14.97 11.38
CA THR A 278 -13.06 15.93 11.15
C THR A 278 -12.50 17.20 10.54
N ARG A 279 -13.00 17.57 9.37
CA ARG A 279 -12.67 18.83 8.72
C ARG A 279 -13.11 20.01 9.56
N GLN A 280 -12.21 20.97 9.76
CA GLN A 280 -12.50 22.17 10.51
C GLN A 280 -13.22 23.23 9.64
N PRO A 281 -14.23 23.92 10.17
CA PRO A 281 -14.91 24.99 9.44
C PRO A 281 -14.00 26.21 9.26
N GLY A 282 -14.19 26.93 8.17
CA GLY A 282 -13.62 28.27 7.92
C GLY A 282 -12.32 28.31 7.13
N ASP A 283 -11.31 27.52 7.46
CA ASP A 283 -9.99 27.62 6.82
C ASP A 283 -9.80 26.46 5.82
N THR A 284 -10.18 26.71 4.56
CA THR A 284 -10.27 25.65 3.54
C THR A 284 -9.03 25.49 2.67
N ARG A 285 -8.13 26.50 2.61
CA ARG A 285 -6.93 26.48 1.75
C ARG A 285 -5.68 26.81 2.53
N ARG A 286 -5.14 25.82 3.25
CA ARG A 286 -3.93 25.98 4.06
C ARG A 286 -2.66 25.66 3.28
N THR A 287 -1.62 26.44 3.58
CA THR A 287 -0.28 26.32 2.98
C THR A 287 0.78 25.98 4.03
N ASP A 288 0.37 25.37 5.15
CA ASP A 288 1.29 24.97 6.22
C ASP A 288 2.42 24.11 5.64
N ALA A 289 3.62 24.24 6.18
CA ALA A 289 4.77 23.48 5.73
C ALA A 289 4.47 21.96 5.74
N LEU A 290 4.85 21.31 4.65
CA LEU A 290 4.77 19.83 4.57
C LEU A 290 5.73 19.24 5.58
N TRP A 291 5.24 18.28 6.36
CA TRP A 291 6.09 17.56 7.29
C TRP A 291 7.15 16.77 6.52
N ALA A 292 8.38 16.83 7.02
CA ALA A 292 9.43 15.95 6.53
C ALA A 292 9.03 14.49 6.80
N GLU A 293 9.35 13.60 5.86
CA GLU A 293 9.30 12.16 6.13
C GLU A 293 10.32 11.84 7.22
N GLU A 294 9.87 11.88 8.47
CA GLU A 294 10.72 11.49 9.58
C GLU A 294 10.89 9.97 9.54
N HIS A 295 12.06 9.52 9.06
CA HIS A 295 12.56 8.19 9.36
C HIS A 295 12.86 8.11 10.87
N ARG A 296 11.84 7.81 11.66
CA ARG A 296 12.04 7.62 13.10
C ARG A 296 12.74 6.28 13.29
N LEU A 297 14.06 6.31 13.51
CA LEU A 297 14.86 5.13 13.89
C LEU A 297 14.16 4.33 15.00
N ARG A 298 13.51 5.03 15.93
CA ARG A 298 12.69 4.46 16.99
C ARG A 298 11.57 3.56 16.48
N ASP A 299 10.82 3.98 15.45
CA ASP A 299 9.67 3.23 14.95
C ASP A 299 10.12 1.93 14.26
N GLY A 300 11.22 1.99 13.51
CA GLY A 300 11.84 0.80 12.94
C GLY A 300 12.29 -0.20 14.00
N TYR A 301 12.89 0.29 15.08
CA TYR A 301 13.34 -0.55 16.20
C TYR A 301 12.18 -1.32 16.87
N PHE A 302 11.08 -0.64 17.18
CA PHE A 302 9.90 -1.31 17.74
C PHE A 302 9.22 -2.26 16.74
N PHE A 303 9.33 -1.96 15.47
CA PHE A 303 8.85 -2.88 14.41
C PHE A 303 9.69 -4.16 14.37
N ASP A 304 11.02 -4.05 14.48
CA ASP A 304 11.94 -5.21 14.53
C ASP A 304 11.73 -6.07 15.77
N LEU A 305 11.48 -5.45 16.92
CA LEU A 305 11.09 -6.18 18.13
C LEU A 305 9.79 -6.98 17.91
N SER A 306 8.84 -6.40 17.17
CA SER A 306 7.57 -7.06 16.84
C SER A 306 7.75 -8.22 15.86
N ARG A 307 8.74 -8.15 14.93
CA ARG A 307 9.07 -9.28 14.03
C ARG A 307 9.61 -10.47 14.79
N GLN A 308 10.44 -10.22 15.79
CA GLN A 308 11.19 -11.28 16.47
C GLN A 308 10.46 -11.86 17.69
N TYR A 309 9.68 -11.04 18.40
CA TYR A 309 9.20 -11.41 19.72
C TYR A 309 7.73 -11.04 19.96
N GLY A 310 6.97 -11.99 20.54
CA GLY A 310 5.60 -11.73 20.98
C GLY A 310 5.50 -10.65 22.07
N TRP A 311 6.52 -10.52 22.96
CA TRP A 311 6.59 -9.42 23.92
C TRP A 311 6.82 -8.06 23.23
N GLY A 312 7.55 -8.04 22.10
CA GLY A 312 7.73 -6.84 21.27
C GLY A 312 6.41 -6.33 20.71
N LYS A 313 5.54 -7.24 20.25
CA LYS A 313 4.17 -6.91 19.81
C LYS A 313 3.34 -6.31 20.96
N ARG A 314 3.42 -6.87 22.16
CA ARG A 314 2.73 -6.32 23.34
C ARG A 314 3.24 -4.93 23.68
N LEU A 315 4.56 -4.74 23.68
CA LEU A 315 5.18 -3.44 23.97
C LEU A 315 4.77 -2.39 22.94
N ARG A 316 4.85 -2.72 21.63
CA ARG A 316 4.45 -1.81 20.55
C ARG A 316 2.99 -1.39 20.70
N TRP A 317 2.07 -2.33 20.89
CA TRP A 317 0.64 -2.02 21.08
C TRP A 317 0.39 -1.11 22.27
N ALA A 318 1.03 -1.39 23.40
CA ALA A 318 0.94 -0.53 24.60
C ALA A 318 1.49 0.88 24.37
N LEU A 319 2.59 1.03 23.62
CA LEU A 319 3.16 2.33 23.26
C LEU A 319 2.28 3.10 22.27
N GLN A 320 1.72 2.42 21.27
CA GLN A 320 0.76 3.01 20.35
C GLN A 320 -0.43 3.58 21.12
N LYS A 321 -1.06 2.79 21.99
CA LYS A 321 -2.21 3.25 22.81
C LYS A 321 -1.87 4.44 23.70
N ARG A 322 -0.69 4.48 24.32
CA ARG A 322 -0.35 5.50 25.31
C ARG A 322 0.30 6.75 24.74
N LEU A 323 1.01 6.66 23.65
CA LEU A 323 1.87 7.75 23.14
C LEU A 323 1.55 8.18 21.72
N GLU A 324 1.32 7.24 20.80
CA GLU A 324 1.13 7.58 19.39
C GLU A 324 -0.28 8.15 19.14
N TYR A 325 -1.31 7.43 19.55
CA TYR A 325 -2.70 7.86 19.31
C TYR A 325 -3.10 9.14 20.05
N PRO A 326 -2.76 9.34 21.33
CA PRO A 326 -3.03 10.62 21.98
C PRO A 326 -2.32 11.82 21.32
N ALA A 327 -1.16 11.59 20.69
CA ALA A 327 -0.42 12.65 19.99
C ALA A 327 -1.03 13.05 18.64
N VAL A 328 -2.03 12.31 18.15
CA VAL A 328 -2.70 12.60 16.87
C VAL A 328 -3.67 13.78 16.97
N ASN A 329 -4.06 14.22 18.16
CA ASN A 329 -5.04 15.30 18.40
C ASN A 329 -4.61 16.71 17.91
N ALA A 330 -3.44 16.85 17.28
CA ALA A 330 -3.02 18.11 16.69
C ALA A 330 -3.77 18.40 15.39
N VAL A 331 -4.06 19.67 15.13
CA VAL A 331 -4.60 20.14 13.85
C VAL A 331 -3.62 19.78 12.73
N ARG A 332 -4.08 19.13 11.68
CA ARG A 332 -3.28 18.70 10.53
C ARG A 332 -3.96 19.09 9.24
N THR A 333 -3.17 19.48 8.23
CA THR A 333 -3.70 19.67 6.88
C THR A 333 -3.88 18.31 6.20
N ARG A 334 -4.78 18.24 5.19
CA ARG A 334 -4.99 17.04 4.38
C ARG A 334 -3.67 16.51 3.80
N ASN A 335 -2.84 17.39 3.24
CA ASN A 335 -1.52 16.98 2.74
C ASN A 335 -0.65 16.32 3.81
N ASN A 336 -0.63 16.85 5.03
CA ASN A 336 0.18 16.30 6.11
C ASN A 336 -0.36 14.98 6.69
N ILE A 337 -1.67 14.74 6.61
CA ILE A 337 -2.28 13.44 6.98
C ILE A 337 -1.79 12.35 6.03
N PHE A 338 -1.72 12.61 4.72
CA PHE A 338 -1.28 11.65 3.71
C PHE A 338 0.25 11.54 3.56
N ARG A 339 1.04 11.89 4.57
CA ARG A 339 2.51 11.76 4.59
C ARG A 339 2.98 10.68 5.56
N SER A 340 2.45 9.48 5.40
CA SER A 340 2.85 8.34 6.22
C SER A 340 4.28 7.91 5.91
N PRO A 341 5.16 7.73 6.93
CA PRO A 341 6.54 7.32 6.71
C PRO A 341 6.62 5.91 6.11
N ILE A 342 7.33 5.78 4.98
CA ILE A 342 7.54 4.49 4.30
C ILE A 342 8.58 3.60 4.99
N GLY A 343 9.40 4.16 5.88
CA GLY A 343 10.51 3.44 6.51
C GLY A 343 10.09 2.15 7.24
N ARG A 344 8.82 2.03 7.63
CA ARG A 344 8.28 0.82 8.26
C ARG A 344 8.22 -0.38 7.32
N ILE A 345 8.04 -0.16 6.01
CA ILE A 345 7.90 -1.21 4.99
C ILE A 345 9.17 -1.40 4.14
N GLN A 346 10.27 -0.72 4.48
CA GLN A 346 11.57 -0.91 3.86
C GLN A 346 12.43 -1.84 4.73
N TYR A 347 12.09 -3.12 4.71
CA TYR A 347 12.81 -4.15 5.44
C TYR A 347 13.63 -5.03 4.49
N TYR A 348 14.82 -5.42 4.91
CA TYR A 348 15.63 -6.40 4.20
C TYR A 348 16.27 -7.40 5.18
N SER A 349 16.10 -8.66 4.88
CA SER A 349 16.76 -9.79 5.50
C SER A 349 17.03 -10.86 4.44
N PRO A 350 18.14 -11.62 4.55
CA PRO A 350 18.38 -12.75 3.64
C PRO A 350 17.54 -13.99 3.96
N LYS A 351 16.82 -14.00 5.09
CA LYS A 351 16.08 -15.19 5.61
C LYS A 351 14.57 -15.02 5.57
N ASP A 352 14.10 -13.80 5.54
CA ASP A 352 12.68 -13.46 5.57
C ASP A 352 12.41 -12.16 4.82
N THR A 353 11.16 -11.89 4.55
CA THR A 353 10.69 -10.66 3.90
C THR A 353 9.34 -10.26 4.46
N ASP A 354 9.01 -8.99 4.29
CA ASP A 354 7.68 -8.48 4.65
C ASP A 354 6.79 -8.45 3.41
N ILE A 355 5.55 -8.90 3.57
CA ILE A 355 4.52 -8.87 2.54
C ILE A 355 3.25 -8.21 3.05
N LEU A 356 2.46 -7.70 2.12
CA LEU A 356 1.11 -7.21 2.36
C LEU A 356 0.08 -8.18 1.79
N GLN A 357 -1.05 -8.28 2.47
CA GLN A 357 -2.28 -8.90 1.99
C GLN A 357 -3.44 -7.98 2.34
N GLU A 358 -4.52 -8.02 1.57
CA GLU A 358 -5.68 -7.19 1.84
C GLU A 358 -6.96 -7.85 1.34
N TYR A 359 -8.01 -7.75 2.16
CA TYR A 359 -9.28 -8.41 1.97
C TYR A 359 -10.41 -7.39 2.14
N PHE A 360 -11.34 -7.35 1.19
CA PHE A 360 -12.47 -6.42 1.17
C PHE A 360 -13.72 -7.16 1.61
N ILE A 361 -14.21 -6.87 2.79
CA ILE A 361 -15.28 -7.63 3.44
C ILE A 361 -16.52 -6.73 3.61
N PRO A 362 -17.71 -7.15 3.19
CA PRO A 362 -18.93 -6.42 3.48
C PRO A 362 -19.07 -6.19 5.01
N PRO A 363 -19.48 -4.99 5.45
CA PRO A 363 -19.52 -4.66 6.88
C PRO A 363 -20.26 -5.69 7.73
N ARG A 364 -21.37 -6.25 7.23
CA ARG A 364 -22.16 -7.28 7.93
C ARG A 364 -21.40 -8.56 8.26
N ASN A 365 -20.37 -8.89 7.48
CA ASN A 365 -19.60 -10.13 7.61
C ASN A 365 -18.20 -9.90 8.23
N LEU A 366 -17.85 -8.66 8.63
CA LEU A 366 -16.53 -8.35 9.17
C LEU A 366 -16.20 -9.17 10.42
N SER A 367 -17.16 -9.32 11.33
CA SER A 367 -16.95 -10.05 12.59
C SER A 367 -16.65 -11.53 12.35
N GLU A 368 -17.34 -12.15 11.41
CA GLU A 368 -17.08 -13.54 10.99
C GLU A 368 -15.69 -13.67 10.38
N PHE A 369 -15.34 -12.79 9.44
CA PHE A 369 -14.04 -12.78 8.81
C PHE A 369 -12.89 -12.61 9.82
N VAL A 370 -12.97 -11.61 10.71
CA VAL A 370 -11.89 -11.32 11.67
C VAL A 370 -11.73 -12.43 12.70
N ASN A 371 -12.83 -13.09 13.12
CA ASN A 371 -12.75 -14.27 13.99
C ASN A 371 -12.06 -15.44 13.28
N GLY A 372 -12.48 -15.81 12.08
CA GLY A 372 -11.85 -16.86 11.30
C GLY A 372 -10.39 -16.54 10.94
N LEU A 373 -10.09 -15.27 10.62
CA LEU A 373 -8.72 -14.81 10.40
C LEU A 373 -7.85 -15.02 11.64
N ARG A 374 -8.35 -14.70 12.83
CA ARG A 374 -7.64 -14.93 14.09
C ARG A 374 -7.32 -16.40 14.30
N ASP A 375 -8.28 -17.29 14.06
CA ASP A 375 -8.10 -18.73 14.19
C ASP A 375 -7.03 -19.24 13.22
N ILE A 376 -7.01 -18.75 11.97
CA ILE A 376 -5.97 -19.10 11.00
C ILE A 376 -4.61 -18.56 11.45
N VAL A 377 -4.52 -17.30 11.89
CA VAL A 377 -3.27 -16.68 12.37
C VAL A 377 -2.69 -17.45 13.54
N GLU A 378 -3.50 -17.86 14.50
CA GLU A 378 -3.07 -18.64 15.66
C GLU A 378 -2.67 -20.08 15.27
N LYS A 379 -3.49 -20.76 14.49
CA LYS A 379 -3.26 -22.15 14.02
C LYS A 379 -1.99 -22.27 13.17
N ARG A 380 -1.83 -21.37 12.19
CA ARG A 380 -0.70 -21.34 11.24
C ARG A 380 0.52 -20.60 11.80
N ARG A 381 0.42 -20.01 12.99
CA ARG A 381 1.48 -19.21 13.63
C ARG A 381 1.99 -18.08 12.74
N VAL A 382 1.07 -17.39 12.07
CA VAL A 382 1.40 -16.30 11.16
C VAL A 382 2.09 -15.16 11.91
N ASN A 383 3.21 -14.68 11.40
CA ASN A 383 3.90 -13.52 11.99
C ASN A 383 3.27 -12.22 11.51
N LEU A 384 2.11 -11.88 12.06
CA LEU A 384 1.38 -10.65 11.79
C LEU A 384 2.09 -9.46 12.47
N LEU A 385 2.46 -8.44 11.69
CA LEU A 385 3.18 -7.25 12.15
C LEU A 385 2.30 -6.03 12.26
N ASP A 386 1.25 -5.95 11.46
CA ASP A 386 0.25 -4.89 11.48
C ASP A 386 -1.07 -5.38 10.89
N ALA A 387 -2.17 -4.79 11.33
CA ALA A 387 -3.49 -5.06 10.77
C ALA A 387 -4.32 -3.77 10.85
N THR A 388 -4.77 -3.25 9.68
CA THR A 388 -5.59 -2.04 9.63
C THR A 388 -6.91 -2.30 8.93
N VAL A 389 -7.95 -1.57 9.33
CA VAL A 389 -9.27 -1.61 8.71
C VAL A 389 -9.56 -0.25 8.11
N ARG A 390 -10.00 -0.24 6.83
CA ARG A 390 -10.35 0.98 6.11
C ARG A 390 -11.74 0.86 5.52
N TYR A 391 -12.44 1.97 5.47
CA TYR A 391 -13.75 2.05 4.83
C TYR A 391 -13.57 2.28 3.34
N ILE A 392 -14.19 1.43 2.52
CA ILE A 392 -14.11 1.48 1.06
C ILE A 392 -15.48 1.83 0.50
N GLU A 393 -15.62 3.06 0.02
CA GLU A 393 -16.84 3.51 -0.65
C GLU A 393 -17.01 2.82 -1.99
N ILE A 394 -18.26 2.63 -2.41
CA ILE A 394 -18.59 1.98 -3.67
C ILE A 394 -18.04 2.79 -4.84
N ASN A 395 -17.30 2.13 -5.72
CA ASN A 395 -16.79 2.69 -6.96
C ASN A 395 -16.77 1.64 -8.06
N ASN A 396 -17.27 1.97 -9.23
CA ASN A 396 -17.38 1.07 -10.39
C ASN A 396 -16.46 1.49 -11.55
N ASP A 397 -15.45 2.33 -11.30
CA ASP A 397 -14.56 2.80 -12.36
C ASP A 397 -13.55 1.74 -12.83
N ALA A 398 -13.23 0.72 -12.02
CA ALA A 398 -12.29 -0.34 -12.41
C ALA A 398 -13.02 -1.57 -12.94
N PHE A 399 -12.51 -2.18 -14.01
CA PHE A 399 -13.07 -3.41 -14.58
C PHE A 399 -12.81 -4.63 -13.68
N LEU A 400 -11.58 -4.79 -13.18
CA LEU A 400 -11.25 -5.72 -12.10
C LEU A 400 -11.54 -5.06 -10.76
N ASN A 401 -12.81 -5.04 -10.38
CA ASN A 401 -13.32 -4.20 -9.33
C ASN A 401 -13.39 -4.94 -7.97
N TYR A 402 -12.71 -4.40 -6.96
CA TYR A 402 -12.80 -4.84 -5.56
C TYR A 402 -13.78 -4.00 -4.73
N SER A 403 -14.22 -2.85 -5.24
CA SER A 403 -15.09 -1.87 -4.57
C SER A 403 -16.48 -1.77 -5.18
N GLY A 404 -16.96 -2.82 -5.86
CA GLY A 404 -18.30 -2.89 -6.44
C GLY A 404 -19.43 -2.94 -5.41
N GLN A 405 -19.10 -3.16 -4.16
CA GLN A 405 -19.98 -3.05 -3.01
C GLN A 405 -19.26 -2.34 -1.87
N LEU A 406 -20.04 -1.82 -0.91
CA LEU A 406 -19.48 -1.25 0.31
C LEU A 406 -18.67 -2.31 1.07
N ALA A 407 -17.44 -1.99 1.42
CA ALA A 407 -16.57 -2.92 2.12
C ALA A 407 -15.75 -2.23 3.23
N LEU A 408 -15.37 -3.02 4.22
CA LEU A 408 -14.26 -2.72 5.11
C LEU A 408 -13.05 -3.53 4.65
N SER A 409 -11.98 -2.86 4.22
CA SER A 409 -10.76 -3.55 3.85
C SER A 409 -9.96 -3.90 5.11
N VAL A 410 -9.47 -5.13 5.17
CA VAL A 410 -8.58 -5.61 6.24
C VAL A 410 -7.20 -5.80 5.62
N VAL A 411 -6.30 -4.86 5.90
CA VAL A 411 -4.91 -4.87 5.42
C VAL A 411 -4.05 -5.58 6.44
N LEU A 412 -3.32 -6.58 6.01
CA LEU A 412 -2.39 -7.35 6.85
C LEU A 412 -0.95 -7.10 6.40
N TYR A 413 -0.06 -6.81 7.34
CA TYR A 413 1.37 -6.73 7.13
C TYR A 413 2.02 -7.91 7.82
N LEU A 414 2.67 -8.78 7.05
CA LEU A 414 3.17 -10.08 7.49
C LEU A 414 4.67 -10.15 7.28
N ASN A 415 5.39 -10.80 8.20
CA ASN A 415 6.76 -11.24 7.96
C ASN A 415 6.77 -12.73 7.63
N VAL A 416 7.33 -13.10 6.50
CA VAL A 416 7.38 -14.47 5.99
C VAL A 416 8.81 -14.92 5.74
N LYS A 417 9.14 -16.15 6.12
CA LYS A 417 10.44 -16.75 5.79
C LYS A 417 10.51 -17.09 4.31
N THR A 418 11.72 -17.09 3.75
CA THR A 418 11.95 -17.21 2.30
C THR A 418 12.48 -18.57 1.86
N SER A 419 12.51 -19.60 2.76
CA SER A 419 12.82 -20.95 2.29
C SER A 419 11.66 -21.49 1.43
N PRO A 420 11.93 -22.42 0.48
CA PRO A 420 10.88 -22.96 -0.39
C PRO A 420 9.70 -23.60 0.39
N SER A 421 9.98 -24.26 1.50
CA SER A 421 8.94 -24.85 2.35
C SER A 421 8.10 -23.79 3.07
N ASP A 422 8.75 -22.73 3.61
CA ASP A 422 8.04 -21.64 4.29
C ASP A 422 7.16 -20.84 3.29
N LEU A 423 7.65 -20.62 2.06
CA LEU A 423 6.86 -19.95 1.02
C LEU A 423 5.65 -20.77 0.59
N MET A 424 5.78 -22.09 0.52
CA MET A 424 4.67 -22.99 0.23
C MET A 424 3.62 -22.96 1.35
N GLU A 425 4.03 -23.02 2.62
CA GLU A 425 3.14 -22.91 3.78
C GLU A 425 2.44 -21.54 3.82
N ASN A 426 3.17 -20.44 3.50
CA ASN A 426 2.56 -19.12 3.37
C ASN A 426 1.52 -19.07 2.25
N SER A 427 1.81 -19.69 1.10
CA SER A 427 0.86 -19.75 -0.03
C SER A 427 -0.42 -20.51 0.34
N GLU A 428 -0.31 -21.65 1.06
CA GLU A 428 -1.47 -22.38 1.59
C GLU A 428 -2.28 -21.53 2.58
N THR A 429 -1.58 -20.84 3.49
CA THR A 429 -2.21 -19.96 4.47
C THR A 429 -2.95 -18.80 3.78
N THR A 430 -2.33 -18.19 2.76
CA THR A 430 -2.95 -17.13 1.97
C THR A 430 -4.23 -17.61 1.29
N ARG A 431 -4.22 -18.82 0.70
CA ARG A 431 -5.42 -19.42 0.09
C ARG A 431 -6.52 -19.68 1.10
N GLU A 432 -6.16 -20.17 2.31
CA GLU A 432 -7.11 -20.39 3.41
C GLU A 432 -7.80 -19.07 3.81
N ILE A 433 -7.05 -17.96 3.91
CA ILE A 433 -7.62 -16.63 4.21
C ILE A 433 -8.46 -16.09 3.03
N ILE A 434 -8.04 -16.30 1.79
CA ILE A 434 -8.82 -15.91 0.60
C ILE A 434 -10.15 -16.67 0.57
N ASP A 435 -10.15 -17.99 0.83
CA ASP A 435 -11.39 -18.77 0.87
C ASP A 435 -12.33 -18.30 1.97
N LEU A 436 -11.80 -17.90 3.13
CA LEU A 436 -12.57 -17.26 4.20
C LEU A 436 -13.16 -15.92 3.74
N ALA A 437 -12.37 -15.06 3.06
CA ALA A 437 -12.87 -13.79 2.54
C ALA A 437 -14.00 -14.00 1.51
N LEU A 438 -13.83 -14.96 0.60
CA LEU A 438 -14.83 -15.32 -0.39
C LEU A 438 -16.09 -15.95 0.24
N HIS A 439 -15.94 -16.72 1.33
CA HIS A 439 -17.06 -17.23 2.13
C HIS A 439 -17.85 -16.09 2.78
N CYS A 440 -17.17 -15.07 3.27
CA CYS A 440 -17.75 -13.85 3.82
C CYS A 440 -18.24 -12.85 2.74
N GLU A 441 -18.49 -13.32 1.50
CA GLU A 441 -18.94 -12.50 0.36
C GLU A 441 -18.00 -11.33 0.01
N GLY A 442 -16.74 -11.45 0.40
CA GLY A 442 -15.69 -10.48 0.14
C GLY A 442 -14.84 -10.82 -1.07
N THR A 443 -13.77 -10.06 -1.25
CA THR A 443 -12.73 -10.31 -2.25
C THR A 443 -11.35 -9.95 -1.68
N PHE A 444 -10.30 -10.00 -2.50
CA PHE A 444 -8.92 -9.76 -2.08
C PHE A 444 -8.20 -8.85 -3.08
N TYR A 445 -7.11 -8.22 -2.67
CA TYR A 445 -6.42 -7.24 -3.49
C TYR A 445 -5.34 -7.87 -4.37
N LEU A 446 -5.46 -7.73 -5.68
CA LEU A 446 -4.63 -8.41 -6.69
C LEU A 446 -3.15 -7.95 -6.80
N PRO A 447 -2.72 -6.73 -6.41
CA PRO A 447 -1.32 -6.32 -6.58
C PRO A 447 -0.34 -6.97 -5.59
N TYR A 448 -0.83 -7.75 -4.64
CA TYR A 448 0.02 -8.47 -3.69
C TYR A 448 0.48 -9.83 -4.23
N VAL A 449 1.02 -10.70 -3.38
CA VAL A 449 1.60 -11.98 -3.82
C VAL A 449 0.56 -12.84 -4.54
N LEU A 450 0.96 -13.45 -5.66
CA LEU A 450 0.06 -14.24 -6.52
C LEU A 450 -0.15 -15.66 -5.96
N ASP A 451 -0.59 -15.79 -4.72
CA ASP A 451 -0.77 -17.09 -4.07
C ASP A 451 -2.15 -17.74 -4.31
N TYR A 452 -3.12 -16.96 -4.78
CA TYR A 452 -4.45 -17.46 -5.15
C TYR A 452 -4.41 -18.36 -6.40
N ASP A 453 -5.38 -19.26 -6.51
CA ASP A 453 -5.58 -20.08 -7.70
C ASP A 453 -6.61 -19.44 -8.68
N LYS A 454 -6.80 -20.08 -9.84
CA LYS A 454 -7.73 -19.58 -10.87
C LYS A 454 -9.19 -19.63 -10.40
N SER A 455 -9.57 -20.60 -9.58
CA SER A 455 -10.91 -20.71 -9.01
C SER A 455 -11.18 -19.53 -8.07
N GLN A 456 -10.22 -19.25 -7.17
CA GLN A 456 -10.30 -18.12 -6.26
C GLN A 456 -10.35 -16.78 -7.01
N LEU A 457 -9.53 -16.63 -8.06
CA LEU A 457 -9.60 -15.45 -8.93
C LEU A 457 -10.98 -15.28 -9.58
N SER A 458 -11.55 -16.35 -10.16
CA SER A 458 -12.87 -16.30 -10.80
C SER A 458 -14.00 -15.98 -9.80
N ARG A 459 -13.91 -16.49 -8.58
CA ARG A 459 -14.90 -16.22 -7.51
C ARG A 459 -14.81 -14.78 -7.00
N GLY A 460 -13.58 -14.28 -6.76
CA GLY A 460 -13.35 -12.92 -6.26
C GLY A 460 -13.49 -11.84 -7.33
N TYR A 461 -13.23 -12.17 -8.59
CA TYR A 461 -13.28 -11.29 -9.75
C TYR A 461 -13.98 -11.97 -10.93
N PRO A 462 -15.31 -12.04 -10.94
CA PRO A 462 -16.05 -12.73 -12.00
C PRO A 462 -15.77 -12.20 -13.42
N MET A 463 -15.34 -10.95 -13.53
CA MET A 463 -14.99 -10.30 -14.80
C MET A 463 -13.57 -10.59 -15.29
N ALA A 464 -12.76 -11.41 -14.57
CA ALA A 464 -11.37 -11.65 -14.92
C ALA A 464 -11.19 -12.26 -16.33
N SER A 465 -12.02 -13.22 -16.72
CA SER A 465 -11.97 -13.81 -18.07
C SER A 465 -12.30 -12.80 -19.16
N ALA A 466 -13.30 -11.94 -18.94
CA ALA A 466 -13.66 -10.87 -19.87
C ALA A 466 -12.55 -9.80 -19.96
N PHE A 467 -11.86 -9.51 -18.84
CA PHE A 467 -10.69 -8.64 -18.82
C PHE A 467 -9.55 -9.19 -19.68
N PHE A 468 -9.21 -10.47 -19.55
CA PHE A 468 -8.16 -11.10 -20.34
C PHE A 468 -8.53 -11.17 -21.83
N ALA A 469 -9.80 -11.39 -22.14
CA ALA A 469 -10.29 -11.32 -23.53
C ALA A 469 -10.19 -9.89 -24.10
N ALA A 470 -10.53 -8.88 -23.33
CA ALA A 470 -10.35 -7.48 -23.71
C ALA A 470 -8.87 -7.13 -23.93
N LYS A 471 -7.97 -7.60 -23.04
CA LYS A 471 -6.51 -7.45 -23.20
C LYS A 471 -6.05 -7.99 -24.56
N LYS A 472 -6.44 -9.20 -24.95
CA LYS A 472 -6.09 -9.79 -26.26
C LYS A 472 -6.65 -8.99 -27.44
N ARG A 473 -7.82 -8.36 -27.28
CA ARG A 473 -8.41 -7.51 -28.33
C ARG A 473 -7.63 -6.21 -28.55
N TYR A 474 -7.16 -5.56 -27.46
CA TYR A 474 -6.43 -4.29 -27.52
C TYR A 474 -4.92 -4.46 -27.75
N ASP A 475 -4.38 -5.60 -27.39
CA ASP A 475 -2.98 -5.95 -27.61
C ASP A 475 -2.88 -7.40 -28.11
N PRO A 476 -3.21 -7.66 -29.41
CA PRO A 476 -3.21 -9.01 -29.98
C PRO A 476 -1.84 -9.68 -29.99
N SER A 477 -0.77 -8.88 -30.09
CA SER A 477 0.62 -9.34 -30.05
C SER A 477 1.15 -9.56 -28.65
N GLU A 478 0.33 -9.24 -27.63
CA GLU A 478 0.67 -9.36 -26.22
C GLU A 478 2.03 -8.70 -25.89
N VAL A 479 2.20 -7.47 -26.38
CA VAL A 479 3.42 -6.66 -26.15
C VAL A 479 3.54 -6.34 -24.67
N PHE A 480 2.46 -5.91 -24.01
CA PHE A 480 2.43 -5.64 -22.58
C PHE A 480 2.14 -6.91 -21.78
N LEU A 481 3.14 -7.43 -21.08
CA LEU A 481 3.02 -8.63 -20.24
C LEU A 481 3.59 -8.40 -18.85
N ASN A 482 3.08 -9.19 -17.90
CA ASN A 482 3.62 -9.31 -16.56
C ASN A 482 3.31 -10.70 -15.98
N GLN A 483 3.83 -11.00 -14.78
CA GLN A 483 3.65 -12.31 -14.17
C GLN A 483 2.19 -12.61 -13.82
N PHE A 484 1.39 -11.60 -13.44
CA PHE A 484 -0.05 -11.79 -13.18
C PHE A 484 -0.78 -12.32 -14.41
N TYR A 485 -0.65 -11.64 -15.54
CA TYR A 485 -1.29 -12.07 -16.79
C TYR A 485 -0.81 -13.45 -17.22
N SER A 486 0.51 -13.68 -17.19
CA SER A 486 1.10 -14.97 -17.57
C SER A 486 0.58 -16.14 -16.73
N LYS A 487 0.28 -15.92 -15.44
CA LYS A 487 -0.20 -16.97 -14.53
C LYS A 487 -1.69 -17.28 -14.71
N TYR A 488 -2.52 -16.27 -15.02
CA TYR A 488 -3.98 -16.43 -14.90
C TYR A 488 -4.75 -16.35 -16.21
N SER A 489 -4.16 -15.83 -17.30
CA SER A 489 -4.88 -15.62 -18.58
C SER A 489 -5.11 -16.87 -19.41
N ASN A 490 -4.41 -17.98 -19.14
CA ASN A 490 -4.46 -19.23 -19.90
C ASN A 490 -5.39 -20.26 -19.26
#